data_3e61c3b6ad406025e872bfbf01df4687
#
_entry.id   3e61c3b6ad406025e872bfbf01df4687
#
_cell.length_a   1.000
_cell.length_b   1.000
_cell.length_c   1.000
_cell.angle_alpha   90.00
_cell.angle_beta   90.00
_cell.angle_gamma   90.00
#
_symmetry.space_group_name_H-M   'P 1'
#
loop_
_entity.id
_entity.type
_entity.pdbx_description
1 polymer ?
#
loop_
_entity_poly.entity_id
_entity_poly.type
_entity_poly.pdbx_seq_one_letter_code
_entity_poly.pdbx_strand_id
1 'polypeptide(L)'
;MRTALFFLAFFYSTFGQAQQLELDKELLWEISSPKSAVKSYIFGTLHANDRALFELSDSVYIAFDKAQKIVLETDIYALFSVMDTRKTLPETRFDDKGKSYTSQDFSSKTLYGNEDGMPQFLDAYFEILGLQLNKEMVALEKVEEQYALSNEFKLSESRILDNQINSFTQEKLTELYLRGDVDALQRFMKSYLSVQENLYDEVIVKRNQQMLDKLLGMLKTQTPFFCAVGAGHLGGEDGILQLLRTRGYKVRPVRWTIADKAPASKVLLKKQTEFIYADTTSGLVAKFPGKPFVETLPDGNLRLIYRELGQGNTYEITLFSHDSTISSEEIASIYINPPDGATMTKKTLDS
;
A
#
# COMPACT_ATOMS: atom_id res chain seq x y z
N MET A 1 -37.23 -80.26 -0.18
CA MET A 1 -36.25 -79.43 -0.86
C MET A 1 -36.70 -77.96 -0.67
N ARG A 2 -36.01 -77.20 0.20
CA ARG A 2 -36.23 -75.75 0.41
C ARG A 2 -35.01 -75.01 -0.09
N THR A 3 -35.24 -74.31 -1.20
CA THR A 3 -34.21 -73.45 -1.82
C THR A 3 -34.10 -72.13 -1.09
N ALA A 4 -33.02 -71.84 -0.42
CA ALA A 4 -32.77 -70.55 0.20
C ALA A 4 -32.12 -69.62 -0.84
N LEU A 5 -32.80 -68.52 -1.16
CA LEU A 5 -32.27 -67.43 -1.95
C LEU A 5 -31.46 -66.51 -1.03
N PHE A 6 -30.14 -66.40 -1.25
CA PHE A 6 -29.30 -65.38 -0.63
C PHE A 6 -29.37 -64.10 -1.47
N PHE A 7 -29.94 -63.05 -0.90
CA PHE A 7 -29.79 -61.71 -1.43
C PHE A 7 -28.44 -61.11 -0.92
N LEU A 8 -27.53 -60.95 -1.82
CA LEU A 8 -26.31 -60.16 -1.57
C LEU A 8 -26.66 -58.66 -1.79
N ALA A 9 -26.85 -57.91 -0.71
CA ALA A 9 -26.95 -56.46 -0.77
C ALA A 9 -25.53 -55.87 -0.91
N PHE A 10 -25.22 -55.39 -2.08
CA PHE A 10 -24.04 -54.56 -2.29
C PHE A 10 -24.28 -53.17 -1.70
N PHE A 11 -23.73 -52.91 -0.53
CA PHE A 11 -23.60 -51.56 -0.02
C PHE A 11 -22.47 -50.85 -0.80
N TYR A 12 -22.83 -50.06 -1.78
CA TYR A 12 -21.95 -49.02 -2.31
C TYR A 12 -21.83 -47.94 -1.24
N SER A 13 -20.78 -48.03 -0.42
CA SER A 13 -20.32 -46.90 0.37
C SER A 13 -19.70 -45.89 -0.60
N THR A 14 -20.49 -44.93 -1.05
CA THR A 14 -19.94 -43.69 -1.61
C THR A 14 -19.19 -42.99 -0.49
N PHE A 15 -17.89 -43.24 -0.42
CA PHE A 15 -16.99 -42.32 0.23
C PHE A 15 -17.11 -41.00 -0.54
N GLY A 16 -18.01 -40.13 -0.07
CA GLY A 16 -17.95 -38.74 -0.37
C GLY A 16 -16.59 -38.28 0.10
N GLN A 17 -15.63 -38.13 -0.81
CA GLN A 17 -14.49 -37.26 -0.57
C GLN A 17 -15.08 -35.92 -0.23
N ALA A 18 -15.15 -35.61 1.05
CA ALA A 18 -15.20 -34.24 1.50
C ALA A 18 -13.93 -33.61 0.88
N GLN A 19 -14.09 -33.06 -0.30
CA GLN A 19 -13.16 -32.15 -0.90
C GLN A 19 -13.08 -31.03 0.14
N GLN A 20 -12.07 -31.11 1.00
CA GLN A 20 -11.70 -30.05 1.89
C GLN A 20 -11.54 -28.86 0.94
N LEU A 21 -12.53 -27.98 0.93
CA LEU A 21 -12.44 -26.69 0.26
C LEU A 21 -11.18 -26.07 0.88
N GLU A 22 -10.05 -26.24 0.19
CA GLU A 22 -8.89 -25.41 0.43
C GLU A 22 -9.42 -24.00 0.25
N LEU A 23 -9.64 -23.32 1.36
CA LEU A 23 -10.02 -21.93 1.37
C LEU A 23 -8.98 -21.23 0.51
N ASP A 24 -9.42 -20.57 -0.54
CA ASP A 24 -8.58 -19.84 -1.46
C ASP A 24 -7.79 -18.77 -0.67
N LYS A 25 -6.57 -19.13 -0.31
CA LYS A 25 -5.67 -18.33 0.53
C LYS A 25 -4.77 -17.52 -0.36
N GLU A 26 -5.22 -16.34 -0.73
CA GLU A 26 -4.51 -15.45 -1.63
C GLU A 26 -4.68 -13.99 -1.19
N LEU A 27 -3.65 -13.20 -1.45
CA LEU A 27 -3.68 -11.76 -1.19
C LEU A 27 -4.14 -10.96 -2.42
N LEU A 28 -4.00 -11.53 -3.63
CA LEU A 28 -4.41 -10.91 -4.89
C LEU A 28 -5.72 -11.50 -5.39
N TRP A 29 -6.68 -10.62 -5.71
CA TRP A 29 -8.00 -11.00 -6.19
C TRP A 29 -8.37 -10.25 -7.46
N GLU A 30 -8.93 -10.96 -8.45
CA GLU A 30 -9.48 -10.40 -9.68
C GLU A 30 -10.94 -10.02 -9.47
N ILE A 31 -11.31 -8.81 -9.88
CA ILE A 31 -12.68 -8.31 -9.88
C ILE A 31 -13.13 -8.15 -11.32
N SER A 32 -14.27 -8.72 -11.66
CA SER A 32 -14.87 -8.58 -12.98
C SER A 32 -16.39 -8.41 -12.91
N SER A 33 -16.94 -7.64 -13.83
CA SER A 33 -18.37 -7.49 -13.99
C SER A 33 -18.88 -8.53 -14.99
N PRO A 34 -20.07 -9.14 -14.77
CA PRO A 34 -20.69 -10.00 -15.78
C PRO A 34 -20.97 -9.29 -17.11
N LYS A 35 -21.01 -7.95 -17.09
CA LYS A 35 -21.33 -7.10 -18.25
C LYS A 35 -20.10 -6.49 -18.92
N SER A 36 -18.89 -6.79 -18.47
CA SER A 36 -17.65 -6.21 -18.99
C SER A 36 -16.53 -7.24 -19.05
N ALA A 37 -15.73 -7.16 -20.12
CA ALA A 37 -14.50 -7.94 -20.23
C ALA A 37 -13.33 -7.34 -19.42
N VAL A 38 -13.49 -6.13 -18.90
CA VAL A 38 -12.46 -5.44 -18.11
C VAL A 38 -12.29 -6.13 -16.77
N LYS A 39 -11.04 -6.35 -16.41
CA LYS A 39 -10.61 -6.93 -15.14
C LYS A 39 -9.86 -5.89 -14.36
N SER A 40 -10.22 -5.76 -13.10
CA SER A 40 -9.47 -5.00 -12.10
C SER A 40 -8.97 -5.94 -11.01
N TYR A 41 -8.02 -5.48 -10.22
CA TYR A 41 -7.40 -6.32 -9.19
C TYR A 41 -7.40 -5.59 -7.86
N ILE A 42 -7.56 -6.36 -6.78
CA ILE A 42 -7.36 -5.87 -5.42
C ILE A 42 -6.35 -6.75 -4.71
N PHE A 43 -5.42 -6.12 -4.03
CA PHE A 43 -4.33 -6.77 -3.30
C PHE A 43 -4.36 -6.33 -1.84
N GLY A 44 -4.22 -7.29 -0.93
CA GLY A 44 -4.10 -7.03 0.50
C GLY A 44 -2.67 -6.65 0.88
N THR A 45 -2.48 -5.51 1.53
CA THR A 45 -1.20 -5.07 2.09
C THR A 45 -1.10 -5.32 3.58
N LEU A 46 0.11 -5.24 4.12
CA LEU A 46 0.36 -5.18 5.55
C LEU A 46 1.34 -4.03 5.83
N HIS A 47 0.97 -3.16 6.76
CA HIS A 47 1.76 -2.00 7.15
C HIS A 47 2.84 -2.40 8.16
N ALA A 48 3.79 -3.22 7.72
CA ALA A 48 4.90 -3.67 8.52
C ALA A 48 6.22 -3.55 7.74
N ASN A 49 7.28 -3.20 8.45
CA ASN A 49 8.63 -3.16 7.90
C ASN A 49 9.27 -4.54 8.01
N ASP A 50 8.86 -5.45 7.14
CA ASP A 50 9.39 -6.81 7.05
C ASP A 50 9.70 -7.14 5.60
N ARG A 51 10.94 -7.53 5.33
CA ARG A 51 11.41 -7.85 3.98
C ARG A 51 10.63 -8.99 3.33
N ALA A 52 10.16 -9.96 4.11
CA ALA A 52 9.38 -11.09 3.61
C ALA A 52 8.07 -10.65 2.92
N LEU A 53 7.52 -9.49 3.30
CA LEU A 53 6.31 -8.94 2.68
C LEU A 53 6.53 -8.49 1.23
N PHE A 54 7.78 -8.15 0.86
CA PHE A 54 8.14 -7.70 -0.49
C PHE A 54 8.48 -8.83 -1.45
N GLU A 55 8.42 -10.10 -1.01
CA GLU A 55 8.51 -11.26 -1.89
C GLU A 55 7.19 -11.47 -2.63
N LEU A 56 6.87 -10.55 -3.55
CA LEU A 56 5.62 -10.54 -4.29
C LEU A 56 5.68 -11.52 -5.47
N SER A 57 4.56 -12.19 -5.77
CA SER A 57 4.44 -13.06 -6.93
C SER A 57 4.43 -12.28 -8.24
N ASP A 58 4.84 -12.93 -9.32
CA ASP A 58 4.74 -12.35 -10.67
C ASP A 58 3.31 -11.96 -11.04
N SER A 59 2.30 -12.66 -10.50
CA SER A 59 0.90 -12.32 -10.69
C SER A 59 0.57 -10.90 -10.24
N VAL A 60 1.17 -10.43 -9.13
CA VAL A 60 0.98 -9.06 -8.61
C VAL A 60 1.53 -8.05 -9.60
N TYR A 61 2.75 -8.25 -10.08
CA TYR A 61 3.39 -7.34 -11.04
C TYR A 61 2.67 -7.32 -12.40
N ILE A 62 2.16 -8.46 -12.86
CA ILE A 62 1.37 -8.56 -14.09
C ILE A 62 0.03 -7.83 -13.93
N ALA A 63 -0.63 -7.97 -12.79
CA ALA A 63 -1.86 -7.25 -12.49
C ALA A 63 -1.63 -5.74 -12.41
N PHE A 64 -0.54 -5.33 -11.75
CA PHE A 64 -0.13 -3.93 -11.64
C PHE A 64 0.17 -3.31 -13.00
N ASP A 65 0.91 -4.03 -13.86
CA ASP A 65 1.25 -3.55 -15.22
C ASP A 65 0.02 -3.30 -16.09
N LYS A 66 -0.97 -4.20 -16.04
CA LYS A 66 -2.22 -4.10 -16.80
C LYS A 66 -3.13 -2.97 -16.34
N ALA A 67 -2.97 -2.49 -15.12
CA ALA A 67 -3.79 -1.43 -14.57
C ALA A 67 -3.43 -0.07 -15.20
N GLN A 68 -4.44 0.74 -15.48
CA GLN A 68 -4.29 2.13 -15.87
C GLN A 68 -4.24 3.04 -14.64
N LYS A 69 -4.95 2.67 -13.59
CA LYS A 69 -5.01 3.39 -12.31
C LYS A 69 -4.46 2.53 -11.19
N ILE A 70 -3.69 3.15 -10.31
CA ILE A 70 -3.29 2.56 -9.05
C ILE A 70 -4.12 3.21 -7.95
N VAL A 71 -4.82 2.38 -7.22
CA VAL A 71 -5.77 2.78 -6.17
C VAL A 71 -5.19 2.36 -4.84
N LEU A 72 -4.98 3.30 -3.95
CA LEU A 72 -4.44 3.07 -2.61
C LEU A 72 -5.49 3.40 -1.56
N GLU A 73 -5.32 2.89 -0.37
CA GLU A 73 -6.15 3.24 0.77
C GLU A 73 -6.10 4.75 1.03
N THR A 74 -4.89 5.32 1.05
CA THR A 74 -4.65 6.75 1.15
C THR A 74 -3.45 7.17 0.32
N ASP A 75 -3.25 8.47 0.14
CA ASP A 75 -2.04 9.05 -0.42
C ASP A 75 -0.93 9.02 0.65
N ILE A 76 0.05 8.15 0.45
CA ILE A 76 1.11 7.89 1.43
C ILE A 76 2.07 9.08 1.54
N TYR A 77 2.40 9.73 0.43
CA TYR A 77 3.25 10.93 0.45
C TYR A 77 2.58 12.07 1.22
N ALA A 78 1.31 12.31 0.95
CA ALA A 78 0.55 13.34 1.66
C ALA A 78 0.39 12.98 3.16
N LEU A 79 0.19 11.71 3.49
CA LEU A 79 0.13 11.25 4.88
C LEU A 79 1.43 11.53 5.63
N PHE A 80 2.58 11.20 5.04
CA PHE A 80 3.88 11.48 5.65
C PHE A 80 4.16 12.96 5.78
N SER A 81 3.77 13.77 4.80
CA SER A 81 3.90 15.22 4.86
C SER A 81 3.15 15.81 6.06
N VAL A 82 1.92 15.35 6.30
CA VAL A 82 1.13 15.75 7.48
C VAL A 82 1.75 15.27 8.80
N MET A 83 2.34 14.07 8.81
CA MET A 83 3.02 13.53 10.00
C MET A 83 4.31 14.27 10.33
N ASP A 84 5.09 14.66 9.32
CA ASP A 84 6.36 15.42 9.49
C ASP A 84 6.15 16.81 10.10
N THR A 85 5.05 17.47 9.77
CA THR A 85 4.76 18.82 10.30
C THR A 85 4.37 18.83 11.78
N ARG A 86 4.02 17.66 12.33
CA ARG A 86 3.56 17.52 13.70
C ARG A 86 4.62 16.79 14.53
N LYS A 87 5.69 17.40 15.00
CA LYS A 87 6.71 16.83 15.90
C LYS A 87 6.12 15.68 16.75
N THR A 88 5.98 14.50 16.16
CA THR A 88 5.51 13.31 16.84
C THR A 88 6.61 12.81 17.76
N LEU A 89 6.23 12.22 18.88
CA LEU A 89 7.17 11.54 19.77
C LEU A 89 7.93 10.45 18.98
N PRO A 90 9.22 10.23 19.29
CA PRO A 90 10.00 9.19 18.63
C PRO A 90 9.31 7.85 18.75
N GLU A 91 9.00 7.23 17.61
CA GLU A 91 8.45 5.89 17.57
C GLU A 91 9.57 4.87 17.42
N THR A 92 9.49 3.78 18.17
CA THR A 92 10.36 2.62 17.93
C THR A 92 9.89 1.89 16.69
N ARG A 93 10.78 1.73 15.73
CA ARG A 93 10.56 0.99 14.47
C ARG A 93 11.57 -0.15 14.38
N PHE A 94 11.38 -1.02 13.41
CA PHE A 94 12.28 -2.15 13.17
C PHE A 94 12.78 -2.07 11.73
N ASP A 95 14.08 -2.27 11.54
CA ASP A 95 14.69 -2.39 10.23
C ASP A 95 14.39 -3.77 9.60
N ASP A 96 14.83 -3.98 8.37
CA ASP A 96 14.68 -5.24 7.62
C ASP A 96 15.40 -6.44 8.28
N LYS A 97 16.25 -6.19 9.29
CA LYS A 97 16.95 -7.20 10.11
C LYS A 97 16.30 -7.41 11.47
N GLY A 98 15.15 -6.74 11.74
CA GLY A 98 14.47 -6.80 13.01
C GLY A 98 15.15 -6.00 14.14
N LYS A 99 16.12 -5.13 13.83
CA LYS A 99 16.77 -4.27 14.82
C LYS A 99 15.89 -3.06 15.08
N SER A 100 15.58 -2.82 16.35
CA SER A 100 14.81 -1.64 16.76
C SER A 100 15.61 -0.36 16.61
N TYR A 101 14.96 0.69 16.17
CA TYR A 101 15.50 2.04 16.09
C TYR A 101 14.42 3.07 16.41
N THR A 102 14.79 4.30 16.77
CA THR A 102 13.84 5.38 17.04
C THR A 102 13.84 6.38 15.90
N SER A 103 12.78 7.16 15.76
CA SER A 103 12.68 8.20 14.72
C SER A 103 13.78 9.28 14.82
N GLN A 104 14.48 9.36 15.96
CA GLN A 104 15.64 10.23 16.14
C GLN A 104 16.92 9.67 15.52
N ASP A 105 16.98 8.35 15.28
CA ASP A 105 18.11 7.69 14.65
C ASP A 105 18.11 7.86 13.12
N PHE A 106 17.09 8.56 12.58
CA PHE A 106 16.95 8.75 11.14
C PHE A 106 17.59 10.03 10.66
N SER A 107 18.49 9.86 9.72
CA SER A 107 18.70 10.89 8.70
C SER A 107 17.45 10.98 7.82
N SER A 108 17.15 12.14 7.28
CA SER A 108 16.03 12.38 6.37
C SER A 108 15.91 11.39 5.18
N LYS A 109 16.96 10.62 4.91
CA LYS A 109 17.00 9.58 3.87
C LYS A 109 16.21 8.33 4.20
N THR A 110 15.92 8.05 5.47
CA THR A 110 15.27 6.81 5.93
C THR A 110 13.81 6.99 6.31
N LEU A 111 13.29 8.22 6.32
CA LEU A 111 11.91 8.52 6.68
C LEU A 111 10.92 7.77 5.77
N TYR A 112 11.30 7.51 4.53
CA TYR A 112 10.45 6.90 3.50
C TYR A 112 10.97 5.55 2.99
N GLY A 113 12.06 5.01 3.55
CA GLY A 113 12.60 3.76 3.05
C GLY A 113 13.76 3.20 3.87
N ASN A 114 14.16 2.00 3.53
CA ASN A 114 15.31 1.31 4.07
C ASN A 114 16.61 1.83 3.43
N GLU A 115 17.77 1.45 3.97
CA GLU A 115 19.09 1.82 3.45
C GLU A 115 19.30 1.40 1.98
N ASP A 116 18.62 0.36 1.52
CA ASP A 116 18.63 -0.12 0.13
C ASP A 116 17.66 0.62 -0.79
N GLY A 117 17.03 1.69 -0.31
CA GLY A 117 16.04 2.47 -1.06
C GLY A 117 14.67 1.83 -1.19
N MET A 118 14.42 0.71 -0.50
CA MET A 118 13.10 0.11 -0.46
C MET A 118 12.20 0.81 0.56
N PRO A 119 10.92 1.08 0.23
CA PRO A 119 9.95 1.64 1.17
C PRO A 119 9.77 0.75 2.39
N GLN A 120 9.35 1.34 3.50
CA GLN A 120 9.16 0.61 4.76
C GLN A 120 7.95 -0.34 4.76
N PHE A 121 6.99 -0.16 3.85
CA PHE A 121 5.79 -0.99 3.75
C PHE A 121 5.21 -0.98 2.33
N LEU A 122 4.35 -1.95 2.04
CA LEU A 122 3.89 -2.25 0.69
C LEU A 122 3.07 -1.15 0.02
N ASP A 123 2.27 -0.39 0.78
CA ASP A 123 1.47 0.70 0.21
C ASP A 123 2.37 1.78 -0.39
N ALA A 124 3.42 2.18 0.35
CA ALA A 124 4.43 3.11 -0.15
C ALA A 124 5.19 2.54 -1.37
N TYR A 125 5.45 1.22 -1.38
CA TYR A 125 6.06 0.55 -2.52
C TYR A 125 5.19 0.67 -3.78
N PHE A 126 3.90 0.37 -3.67
CA PHE A 126 2.99 0.47 -4.82
C PHE A 126 2.78 1.91 -5.27
N GLU A 127 2.80 2.88 -4.36
CA GLU A 127 2.73 4.29 -4.73
C GLU A 127 3.95 4.71 -5.55
N ILE A 128 5.17 4.45 -5.05
CA ILE A 128 6.40 4.79 -5.76
C ILE A 128 6.47 4.08 -7.12
N LEU A 129 6.12 2.79 -7.16
CA LEU A 129 6.09 2.03 -8.41
C LEU A 129 5.07 2.61 -9.40
N GLY A 130 3.90 3.04 -8.92
CA GLY A 130 2.89 3.70 -9.74
C GLY A 130 3.38 5.02 -10.33
N LEU A 131 4.01 5.86 -9.52
CA LEU A 131 4.62 7.12 -9.94
C LEU A 131 5.78 6.88 -10.94
N GLN A 132 6.64 5.89 -10.68
CA GLN A 132 7.73 5.51 -11.57
C GLN A 132 7.24 5.09 -12.95
N LEU A 133 6.08 4.44 -13.03
CA LEU A 133 5.45 3.99 -14.26
C LEU A 133 4.45 5.00 -14.84
N ASN A 134 4.40 6.20 -14.30
CA ASN A 134 3.50 7.28 -14.71
C ASN A 134 2.02 6.86 -14.73
N LYS A 135 1.61 6.02 -13.75
CA LYS A 135 0.22 5.60 -13.58
C LYS A 135 -0.62 6.72 -12.94
N GLU A 136 -1.92 6.71 -13.20
CA GLU A 136 -2.86 7.56 -12.47
C GLU A 136 -3.03 7.04 -11.04
N MET A 137 -2.79 7.89 -10.04
CA MET A 137 -2.92 7.55 -8.63
C MET A 137 -4.28 8.00 -8.10
N VAL A 138 -4.93 7.15 -7.31
CA VAL A 138 -6.25 7.43 -6.70
C VAL A 138 -6.22 6.98 -5.24
N ALA A 139 -6.66 7.84 -4.32
CA ALA A 139 -6.83 7.51 -2.91
C ALA A 139 -8.30 7.19 -2.58
N LEU A 140 -8.53 6.11 -1.85
CA LEU A 140 -9.87 5.71 -1.38
C LEU A 140 -10.31 6.53 -0.16
N GLU A 141 -9.37 7.00 0.65
CA GLU A 141 -9.64 7.79 1.85
C GLU A 141 -8.86 9.09 1.83
N LYS A 142 -9.30 10.05 2.61
CA LYS A 142 -8.58 11.29 2.81
C LYS A 142 -7.50 11.10 3.87
N VAL A 143 -6.39 11.81 3.71
CA VAL A 143 -5.26 11.76 4.64
C VAL A 143 -5.68 12.14 6.07
N GLU A 144 -6.55 13.14 6.21
CA GLU A 144 -7.03 13.62 7.50
C GLU A 144 -7.85 12.56 8.24
N GLU A 145 -8.64 11.74 7.50
CA GLU A 145 -9.44 10.64 8.05
C GLU A 145 -8.52 9.53 8.59
N GLN A 146 -7.53 9.13 7.81
CA GLN A 146 -6.50 8.16 8.21
C GLN A 146 -5.71 8.64 9.44
N TYR A 147 -5.32 9.90 9.45
CA TYR A 147 -4.55 10.49 10.54
C TYR A 147 -5.35 10.53 11.84
N ALA A 148 -6.63 10.91 11.78
CA ALA A 148 -7.51 10.95 12.94
C ALA A 148 -7.67 9.55 13.56
N LEU A 149 -7.93 8.52 12.74
CA LEU A 149 -8.05 7.13 13.17
C LEU A 149 -6.75 6.60 13.79
N SER A 150 -5.60 6.92 13.17
CA SER A 150 -4.29 6.53 13.70
C SER A 150 -4.04 7.09 15.10
N ASN A 151 -4.46 8.33 15.36
CA ASN A 151 -4.34 8.94 16.69
C ASN A 151 -5.30 8.33 17.72
N GLU A 152 -6.54 8.02 17.33
CA GLU A 152 -7.49 7.33 18.21
C GLU A 152 -7.00 5.93 18.57
N PHE A 153 -6.45 5.22 17.57
CA PHE A 153 -5.88 3.89 17.78
C PHE A 153 -4.68 3.94 18.73
N LYS A 154 -3.74 4.86 18.55
CA LYS A 154 -2.58 5.07 19.45
C LYS A 154 -3.00 5.40 20.88
N LEU A 155 -4.03 6.23 21.03
CA LEU A 155 -4.58 6.55 22.36
C LEU A 155 -5.25 5.34 23.02
N SER A 156 -5.85 4.44 22.24
CA SER A 156 -6.44 3.20 22.74
C SER A 156 -5.38 2.15 23.07
N GLU A 157 -4.35 2.00 22.23
CA GLU A 157 -3.22 1.08 22.50
C GLU A 157 -2.47 1.43 23.76
N SER A 158 -2.22 2.70 24.04
CA SER A 158 -1.56 3.14 25.27
C SER A 158 -2.33 2.79 26.54
N ARG A 159 -3.62 2.49 26.43
CA ARG A 159 -4.49 2.08 27.54
C ARG A 159 -4.62 0.57 27.70
N ILE A 160 -4.32 -0.21 26.67
CA ILE A 160 -4.70 -1.63 26.61
C ILE A 160 -3.50 -2.58 26.66
N LEU A 161 -2.29 -2.19 26.24
CA LEU A 161 -1.30 -3.19 25.92
C LEU A 161 0.11 -2.94 26.47
N ASP A 162 0.56 -3.92 27.26
CA ASP A 162 1.96 -4.19 27.55
C ASP A 162 2.72 -4.49 26.24
N ASN A 163 3.97 -4.03 26.10
CA ASN A 163 4.82 -4.20 24.90
C ASN A 163 4.93 -5.65 24.41
N GLN A 164 4.76 -6.64 25.28
CA GLN A 164 4.79 -8.06 24.89
C GLN A 164 3.56 -8.49 24.08
N ILE A 165 2.39 -7.91 24.33
CA ILE A 165 1.17 -8.24 23.59
C ILE A 165 1.25 -7.66 22.17
N ASN A 166 1.86 -6.49 22.01
CA ASN A 166 2.05 -5.85 20.71
C ASN A 166 2.96 -6.67 19.78
N SER A 167 4.08 -7.20 20.29
CA SER A 167 4.98 -8.04 19.49
C SER A 167 4.30 -9.34 19.04
N PHE A 168 3.59 -10.01 19.94
CA PHE A 168 2.82 -11.22 19.62
C PHE A 168 1.73 -10.95 18.56
N THR A 169 1.05 -9.82 18.68
CA THR A 169 0.02 -9.41 17.73
C THR A 169 0.61 -9.19 16.34
N GLN A 170 1.74 -8.49 16.26
CA GLN A 170 2.44 -8.22 15.00
C GLN A 170 2.95 -9.50 14.34
N GLU A 171 3.59 -10.39 15.09
CA GLU A 171 4.04 -11.70 14.59
C GLU A 171 2.88 -12.54 14.05
N LYS A 172 1.75 -12.56 14.78
CA LYS A 172 0.57 -13.31 14.36
C LYS A 172 -0.07 -12.74 13.09
N LEU A 173 -0.15 -11.42 12.97
CA LEU A 173 -0.64 -10.75 11.77
C LEU A 173 0.26 -11.08 10.57
N THR A 174 1.58 -10.99 10.73
CA THR A 174 2.55 -11.32 9.69
C THR A 174 2.43 -12.79 9.26
N GLU A 175 2.31 -13.72 10.21
CA GLU A 175 2.10 -15.14 9.91
C GLU A 175 0.84 -15.39 9.07
N LEU A 176 -0.29 -14.82 9.49
CA LEU A 176 -1.56 -14.97 8.77
C LEU A 176 -1.51 -14.32 7.39
N TYR A 177 -0.87 -13.17 7.29
CA TYR A 177 -0.65 -12.46 6.05
C TYR A 177 0.17 -13.29 5.05
N LEU A 178 1.32 -13.80 5.45
CA LEU A 178 2.18 -14.63 4.60
C LEU A 178 1.51 -15.93 4.14
N ARG A 179 0.49 -16.39 4.87
CA ARG A 179 -0.36 -17.51 4.45
C ARG A 179 -1.44 -17.12 3.45
N GLY A 180 -1.63 -15.83 3.17
CA GLY A 180 -2.71 -15.32 2.33
C GLY A 180 -4.12 -15.51 2.89
N ASP A 181 -4.26 -15.81 4.19
CA ASP A 181 -5.55 -16.13 4.83
C ASP A 181 -6.26 -14.85 5.29
N VAL A 182 -6.84 -14.14 4.31
CA VAL A 182 -7.54 -12.85 4.57
C VAL A 182 -8.74 -13.00 5.52
N ASP A 183 -9.40 -14.16 5.54
CA ASP A 183 -10.51 -14.42 6.45
C ASP A 183 -10.01 -14.63 7.89
N ALA A 184 -8.87 -15.32 8.07
CA ALA A 184 -8.26 -15.44 9.39
C ALA A 184 -7.71 -14.10 9.88
N LEU A 185 -7.13 -13.29 9.01
CA LEU A 185 -6.71 -11.92 9.32
C LEU A 185 -7.88 -11.08 9.82
N GLN A 186 -9.00 -11.10 9.12
CA GLN A 186 -10.20 -10.36 9.50
C GLN A 186 -10.75 -10.84 10.86
N ARG A 187 -10.86 -12.17 11.07
CA ARG A 187 -11.29 -12.71 12.37
C ARG A 187 -10.36 -12.29 13.50
N PHE A 188 -9.06 -12.31 13.27
CA PHE A 188 -8.09 -11.85 14.25
C PHE A 188 -8.27 -10.36 14.55
N MET A 189 -8.36 -9.51 13.51
CA MET A 189 -8.61 -8.07 13.65
C MET A 189 -9.93 -7.79 14.38
N LYS A 190 -10.99 -8.51 14.04
CA LYS A 190 -12.29 -8.38 14.73
C LYS A 190 -12.17 -8.70 16.22
N SER A 191 -11.50 -9.80 16.57
CA SER A 191 -11.27 -10.16 17.97
C SER A 191 -10.43 -9.10 18.71
N TYR A 192 -9.40 -8.59 18.07
CA TYR A 192 -8.50 -7.59 18.65
C TYR A 192 -9.20 -6.24 18.86
N LEU A 193 -9.90 -5.75 17.86
CA LEU A 193 -10.58 -4.45 17.90
C LEU A 193 -11.86 -4.46 18.75
N SER A 194 -12.51 -5.63 18.92
CA SER A 194 -13.73 -5.75 19.75
C SER A 194 -13.50 -5.63 21.25
N VAL A 195 -12.24 -5.52 21.69
CA VAL A 195 -11.91 -5.21 23.08
C VAL A 195 -12.41 -3.82 23.48
N GLN A 196 -12.50 -2.91 22.52
CA GLN A 196 -13.08 -1.58 22.69
C GLN A 196 -14.40 -1.48 21.94
N GLU A 197 -15.42 -0.93 22.61
CA GLU A 197 -16.75 -0.75 22.02
C GLU A 197 -16.69 0.10 20.74
N ASN A 198 -17.37 -0.37 19.69
CA ASN A 198 -17.47 0.25 18.38
C ASN A 198 -16.16 0.40 17.55
N LEU A 199 -14.99 0.03 18.09
CA LEU A 199 -13.73 0.23 17.36
C LEU A 199 -13.66 -0.59 16.07
N TYR A 200 -14.14 -1.84 16.09
CA TYR A 200 -14.21 -2.65 14.87
C TYR A 200 -15.10 -2.02 13.81
N ASP A 201 -16.25 -1.49 14.21
CA ASP A 201 -17.19 -0.85 13.29
C ASP A 201 -16.59 0.41 12.65
N GLU A 202 -15.89 1.23 13.44
CA GLU A 202 -15.24 2.45 12.95
C GLU A 202 -14.06 2.14 12.04
N VAL A 203 -13.18 1.23 12.46
CA VAL A 203 -11.91 0.96 11.76
C VAL A 203 -12.11 0.07 10.51
N ILE A 204 -13.09 -0.84 10.53
CA ILE A 204 -13.28 -1.81 9.44
C ILE A 204 -14.61 -1.58 8.71
N VAL A 205 -15.75 -1.69 9.42
CA VAL A 205 -17.05 -1.79 8.72
C VAL A 205 -17.38 -0.50 7.97
N LYS A 206 -17.33 0.64 8.62
CA LYS A 206 -17.65 1.94 8.00
C LYS A 206 -16.68 2.29 6.87
N ARG A 207 -15.40 2.05 7.09
CA ARG A 207 -14.38 2.32 6.07
C ARG A 207 -14.56 1.40 4.86
N ASN A 208 -14.85 0.13 5.07
CA ASN A 208 -15.13 -0.80 3.98
C ASN A 208 -16.31 -0.35 3.12
N GLN A 209 -17.38 0.22 3.71
CA GLN A 209 -18.49 0.77 2.95
C GLN A 209 -18.08 1.99 2.12
N GLN A 210 -17.32 2.92 2.70
CA GLN A 210 -16.83 4.11 1.99
C GLN A 210 -15.88 3.74 0.84
N MET A 211 -14.94 2.84 1.08
CA MET A 211 -14.03 2.32 0.06
C MET A 211 -14.80 1.59 -1.05
N LEU A 212 -15.78 0.74 -0.68
CA LEU A 212 -16.64 0.05 -1.63
C LEU A 212 -17.37 1.02 -2.57
N ASP A 213 -17.95 2.08 -2.05
CA ASP A 213 -18.71 3.06 -2.86
C ASP A 213 -17.80 3.70 -3.92
N LYS A 214 -16.56 4.05 -3.57
CA LYS A 214 -15.58 4.55 -4.52
C LYS A 214 -15.15 3.49 -5.54
N LEU A 215 -14.89 2.26 -5.10
CA LEU A 215 -14.55 1.14 -5.99
C LEU A 215 -15.68 0.84 -6.99
N LEU A 216 -16.94 0.86 -6.54
CA LEU A 216 -18.10 0.69 -7.41
C LEU A 216 -18.22 1.80 -8.46
N GLY A 217 -17.90 3.04 -8.09
CA GLY A 217 -17.80 4.16 -9.03
C GLY A 217 -16.78 3.89 -10.13
N MET A 218 -15.58 3.45 -9.77
CA MET A 218 -14.50 3.13 -10.70
C MET A 218 -14.81 1.91 -11.57
N LEU A 219 -15.41 0.86 -11.02
CA LEU A 219 -15.79 -0.33 -11.80
C LEU A 219 -16.82 -0.03 -12.90
N LYS A 220 -17.66 1.00 -12.72
CA LYS A 220 -18.62 1.48 -13.75
C LYS A 220 -17.92 2.17 -14.93
N THR A 221 -16.75 2.78 -14.73
CA THR A 221 -15.99 3.44 -15.81
C THR A 221 -15.33 2.48 -16.77
N GLN A 222 -15.28 1.20 -16.43
CA GLN A 222 -14.60 0.15 -17.19
C GLN A 222 -13.10 0.43 -17.44
N THR A 223 -12.48 1.21 -16.58
CA THR A 223 -11.02 1.45 -16.59
C THR A 223 -10.36 0.43 -15.67
N PRO A 224 -9.42 -0.40 -16.14
CA PRO A 224 -8.76 -1.37 -15.31
C PRO A 224 -7.91 -0.69 -14.24
N PHE A 225 -8.03 -1.15 -13.00
CA PHE A 225 -7.23 -0.64 -11.88
C PHE A 225 -6.59 -1.77 -11.07
N PHE A 226 -5.52 -1.45 -10.38
CA PHE A 226 -4.94 -2.24 -9.31
C PHE A 226 -5.14 -1.49 -8.00
N CYS A 227 -5.85 -2.11 -7.07
CA CYS A 227 -6.16 -1.53 -5.76
C CYS A 227 -5.31 -2.24 -4.70
N ALA A 228 -4.60 -1.47 -3.87
CA ALA A 228 -3.87 -1.98 -2.72
C ALA A 228 -4.49 -1.38 -1.44
N VAL A 229 -4.96 -2.24 -0.55
CA VAL A 229 -5.56 -1.86 0.74
C VAL A 229 -5.11 -2.84 1.82
N GLY A 230 -5.14 -2.43 3.07
CA GLY A 230 -4.81 -3.31 4.19
C GLY A 230 -5.57 -4.64 4.12
N ALA A 231 -4.87 -5.78 4.27
CA ALA A 231 -5.45 -7.11 4.12
C ALA A 231 -6.61 -7.38 5.11
N GLY A 232 -6.62 -6.68 6.25
CA GLY A 232 -7.72 -6.72 7.22
C GLY A 232 -9.06 -6.22 6.69
N HIS A 233 -9.06 -5.44 5.59
CA HIS A 233 -10.26 -4.95 4.91
C HIS A 233 -10.86 -5.94 3.90
N LEU A 234 -10.14 -7.01 3.55
CA LEU A 234 -10.53 -7.90 2.44
C LEU A 234 -11.50 -9.00 2.85
N GLY A 235 -11.16 -9.75 3.91
CA GLY A 235 -11.86 -10.99 4.29
C GLY A 235 -13.10 -10.79 5.15
N GLY A 236 -13.83 -11.90 5.36
CA GLY A 236 -15.01 -11.95 6.21
C GLY A 236 -16.28 -11.38 5.57
N GLU A 237 -17.37 -11.39 6.33
CA GLU A 237 -18.69 -10.92 5.87
C GLU A 237 -18.70 -9.41 5.61
N ASP A 238 -17.99 -8.63 6.43
CA ASP A 238 -17.85 -7.18 6.33
C ASP A 238 -16.72 -6.77 5.37
N GLY A 239 -15.99 -7.75 4.81
CA GLY A 239 -14.83 -7.51 3.95
C GLY A 239 -15.21 -7.09 2.52
N ILE A 240 -14.35 -6.28 1.91
CA ILE A 240 -14.56 -5.72 0.57
C ILE A 240 -14.84 -6.81 -0.48
N LEU A 241 -14.17 -7.99 -0.37
CA LEU A 241 -14.39 -9.08 -1.31
C LEU A 241 -15.83 -9.60 -1.26
N GLN A 242 -16.37 -9.79 -0.06
CA GLN A 242 -17.76 -10.24 0.11
C GLN A 242 -18.75 -9.13 -0.26
N LEU A 243 -18.46 -7.91 0.10
CA LEU A 243 -19.29 -6.75 -0.27
C LEU A 243 -19.39 -6.57 -1.79
N LEU A 244 -18.31 -6.77 -2.53
CA LEU A 244 -18.33 -6.77 -4.01
C LEU A 244 -19.15 -7.91 -4.59
N ARG A 245 -19.06 -9.13 -4.02
CA ARG A 245 -19.87 -10.28 -4.43
C ARG A 245 -21.37 -10.02 -4.25
N THR A 246 -21.77 -9.43 -3.14
CA THR A 246 -23.18 -9.06 -2.88
C THR A 246 -23.72 -8.00 -3.84
N ARG A 247 -22.82 -7.19 -4.43
CA ARG A 247 -23.17 -6.23 -5.50
C ARG A 247 -23.12 -6.82 -6.92
N GLY A 248 -22.96 -8.16 -7.02
CA GLY A 248 -23.02 -8.89 -8.29
C GLY A 248 -21.72 -8.93 -9.09
N TYR A 249 -20.61 -8.51 -8.50
CA TYR A 249 -19.29 -8.66 -9.12
C TYR A 249 -18.76 -10.08 -8.90
N LYS A 250 -18.03 -10.59 -9.90
CA LYS A 250 -17.30 -11.83 -9.78
C LYS A 250 -15.94 -11.53 -9.18
N VAL A 251 -15.65 -12.08 -8.01
CA VAL A 251 -14.41 -11.89 -7.28
C VAL A 251 -13.77 -13.25 -7.05
N ARG A 252 -12.58 -13.46 -7.58
CA ARG A 252 -11.84 -14.72 -7.50
C ARG A 252 -10.39 -14.51 -7.12
N PRO A 253 -9.77 -15.44 -6.37
CA PRO A 253 -8.36 -15.38 -6.04
C PRO A 253 -7.50 -15.53 -7.30
N VAL A 254 -6.34 -14.90 -7.29
CA VAL A 254 -5.30 -15.05 -8.30
C VAL A 254 -4.14 -15.79 -7.68
N ARG A 255 -3.90 -17.02 -8.13
CA ARG A 255 -2.86 -17.88 -7.57
C ARG A 255 -1.47 -17.28 -7.72
N TRP A 256 -0.69 -17.49 -6.71
CA TRP A 256 0.72 -17.14 -6.69
C TRP A 256 1.45 -17.84 -7.84
N THR A 257 2.19 -17.07 -8.64
CA THR A 257 3.02 -17.58 -9.73
C THR A 257 4.38 -16.91 -9.72
N ILE A 258 5.42 -17.67 -9.98
CA ILE A 258 6.77 -17.17 -10.17
C ILE A 258 7.23 -17.63 -11.55
N ALA A 259 7.77 -16.72 -12.36
CA ALA A 259 8.26 -17.05 -13.70
C ALA A 259 9.67 -17.67 -13.64
N ASP A 260 9.86 -18.76 -14.37
CA ASP A 260 11.15 -19.49 -14.40
C ASP A 260 12.30 -18.71 -15.08
N LYS A 261 12.00 -17.76 -15.97
CA LYS A 261 13.02 -17.15 -16.85
C LYS A 261 13.25 -15.66 -16.69
N ALA A 262 12.24 -14.88 -16.33
CA ALA A 262 12.37 -13.44 -16.11
C ALA A 262 11.26 -13.00 -15.14
N PRO A 263 11.60 -12.72 -13.88
CA PRO A 263 10.61 -12.22 -12.92
C PRO A 263 9.89 -10.99 -13.48
N ALA A 264 8.56 -10.98 -13.39
CA ALA A 264 7.74 -9.89 -13.90
C ALA A 264 8.14 -8.54 -13.25
N SER A 265 8.61 -8.56 -12.01
CA SER A 265 9.19 -7.40 -11.33
C SER A 265 10.32 -6.75 -12.14
N LYS A 266 11.31 -7.55 -12.59
CA LYS A 266 12.44 -7.03 -13.38
C LYS A 266 12.03 -6.46 -14.72
N VAL A 267 10.99 -7.01 -15.34
CA VAL A 267 10.43 -6.52 -16.60
C VAL A 267 9.72 -5.18 -16.35
N LEU A 268 8.95 -5.11 -15.29
CA LEU A 268 8.18 -3.92 -14.93
C LEU A 268 9.08 -2.74 -14.55
N LEU A 269 10.09 -2.97 -13.73
CA LEU A 269 11.03 -1.92 -13.30
C LEU A 269 11.85 -1.33 -14.46
N LYS A 270 12.04 -2.09 -15.56
CA LYS A 270 12.68 -1.59 -16.79
C LYS A 270 11.80 -0.66 -17.62
N LYS A 271 10.49 -0.60 -17.35
CA LYS A 271 9.54 0.25 -18.06
C LYS A 271 9.49 1.69 -17.52
N GLN A 272 10.46 2.08 -16.71
CA GLN A 272 10.57 3.45 -16.20
C GLN A 272 10.43 4.46 -17.34
N THR A 273 9.53 5.44 -17.17
CA THR A 273 9.25 6.46 -18.17
C THR A 273 9.68 7.82 -17.62
N GLU A 274 10.45 8.56 -18.45
CA GLU A 274 10.73 9.95 -18.12
C GLU A 274 9.44 10.77 -18.03
N PHE A 275 9.36 11.64 -17.05
CA PHE A 275 8.26 12.56 -16.83
C PHE A 275 8.75 14.01 -16.97
N ILE A 276 8.06 14.79 -17.77
CA ILE A 276 8.34 16.22 -17.90
C ILE A 276 7.28 16.97 -17.07
N TYR A 277 7.73 17.60 -16.01
CA TYR A 277 6.92 18.55 -15.26
C TYR A 277 7.07 19.94 -15.88
N ALA A 278 5.96 20.60 -16.13
CA ALA A 278 5.93 21.97 -16.62
C ALA A 278 4.94 22.77 -15.77
N ASP A 279 5.41 23.84 -15.17
CA ASP A 279 4.60 24.83 -14.47
C ASP A 279 4.56 26.14 -15.25
N THR A 280 3.36 26.50 -15.69
CA THR A 280 3.15 27.72 -16.52
C THR A 280 3.29 28.99 -15.71
N THR A 281 3.14 28.94 -14.39
CA THR A 281 3.19 30.11 -13.52
C THR A 281 4.63 30.56 -13.28
N SER A 282 5.51 29.59 -12.95
CA SER A 282 6.94 29.85 -12.72
C SER A 282 7.78 29.74 -13.98
N GLY A 283 7.25 29.16 -15.06
CA GLY A 283 8.00 28.82 -16.26
C GLY A 283 8.94 27.61 -16.07
N LEU A 284 8.89 26.91 -14.93
CA LEU A 284 9.72 25.73 -14.67
C LEU A 284 9.36 24.61 -15.65
N VAL A 285 10.39 24.06 -16.31
CA VAL A 285 10.34 22.78 -16.99
C VAL A 285 11.40 21.87 -16.40
N ALA A 286 10.98 20.78 -15.79
CA ALA A 286 11.88 19.83 -15.14
C ALA A 286 11.61 18.40 -15.64
N LYS A 287 12.68 17.61 -15.78
CA LYS A 287 12.64 16.22 -16.23
C LYS A 287 12.97 15.31 -15.06
N PHE A 288 12.07 14.38 -14.75
CA PHE A 288 12.22 13.37 -13.72
C PHE A 288 12.30 11.97 -14.34
N PRO A 289 12.95 11.00 -13.66
CA PRO A 289 12.93 9.60 -14.08
C PRO A 289 11.55 8.93 -14.04
N GLY A 290 10.58 9.54 -13.38
CA GLY A 290 9.17 9.15 -13.27
C GLY A 290 8.36 10.32 -12.76
N LYS A 291 7.05 10.16 -12.59
CA LYS A 291 6.16 11.22 -12.12
C LYS A 291 6.49 11.62 -10.68
N PRO A 292 6.84 12.88 -10.41
CA PRO A 292 7.06 13.34 -9.05
C PRO A 292 5.74 13.47 -8.29
N PHE A 293 5.81 13.29 -7.00
CA PHE A 293 4.79 13.78 -6.07
C PHE A 293 4.89 15.30 -5.99
N VAL A 294 3.75 15.97 -5.95
CA VAL A 294 3.66 17.44 -5.92
C VAL A 294 2.92 17.84 -4.67
N GLU A 295 3.57 18.58 -3.79
CA GLU A 295 2.93 19.12 -2.60
C GLU A 295 3.05 20.64 -2.51
N THR A 296 2.08 21.27 -1.87
CA THR A 296 2.14 22.68 -1.50
C THR A 296 2.54 22.77 -0.02
N LEU A 297 3.69 23.38 0.24
CA LEU A 297 4.18 23.58 1.58
C LEU A 297 3.33 24.60 2.35
N PRO A 298 3.37 24.64 3.71
CA PRO A 298 2.58 25.56 4.52
C PRO A 298 2.81 27.05 4.21
N ASP A 299 3.97 27.39 3.67
CA ASP A 299 4.35 28.74 3.24
C ASP A 299 3.88 29.08 1.81
N GLY A 300 3.13 28.16 1.16
CA GLY A 300 2.64 28.30 -0.21
C GLY A 300 3.63 27.90 -1.31
N ASN A 301 4.84 27.54 -0.96
CA ASN A 301 5.83 27.06 -1.91
C ASN A 301 5.48 25.66 -2.45
N LEU A 302 5.92 25.37 -3.68
CA LEU A 302 5.66 24.10 -4.34
C LEU A 302 6.88 23.19 -4.23
N ARG A 303 6.69 21.96 -3.78
CA ARG A 303 7.75 20.94 -3.71
C ARG A 303 7.40 19.76 -4.60
N LEU A 304 8.35 19.33 -5.41
CA LEU A 304 8.30 18.17 -6.30
C LEU A 304 9.28 17.14 -5.79
N ILE A 305 8.82 15.93 -5.50
CA ILE A 305 9.66 14.86 -4.97
C ILE A 305 9.48 13.61 -5.83
N TYR A 306 10.56 13.04 -6.32
CA TYR A 306 10.59 11.72 -6.94
C TYR A 306 11.60 10.83 -6.23
N ARG A 307 11.22 9.60 -5.93
CA ARG A 307 12.06 8.59 -5.29
C ARG A 307 12.24 7.39 -6.19
N GLU A 308 13.47 6.92 -6.29
CA GLU A 308 13.82 5.78 -7.12
C GLU A 308 13.85 4.50 -6.29
N LEU A 309 13.07 3.51 -6.73
CA LEU A 309 13.03 2.20 -6.07
C LEU A 309 14.36 1.45 -6.21
N GLY A 310 14.83 0.87 -5.12
CA GLY A 310 16.00 -0.01 -5.08
C GLY A 310 17.35 0.69 -5.16
N GLN A 311 17.37 2.03 -5.34
CA GLN A 311 18.61 2.81 -5.43
C GLN A 311 18.71 3.89 -4.32
N GLY A 312 17.60 4.19 -3.66
CA GLY A 312 17.55 5.22 -2.60
C GLY A 312 17.76 6.66 -3.10
N ASN A 313 17.81 6.88 -4.41
CA ASN A 313 17.93 8.21 -4.97
C ASN A 313 16.64 8.99 -4.78
N THR A 314 16.78 10.24 -4.32
CA THR A 314 15.66 11.19 -4.23
C THR A 314 16.00 12.40 -5.08
N TYR A 315 15.06 12.79 -5.93
CA TYR A 315 15.11 13.98 -6.75
C TYR A 315 14.10 14.96 -6.17
N GLU A 316 14.55 16.13 -5.76
CA GLU A 316 13.70 17.14 -5.15
C GLU A 316 13.91 18.48 -5.83
N ILE A 317 12.82 19.16 -6.13
CA ILE A 317 12.81 20.55 -6.61
C ILE A 317 11.79 21.31 -5.77
N THR A 318 12.25 22.38 -5.12
CA THR A 318 11.37 23.30 -4.39
C THR A 318 11.35 24.64 -5.09
N LEU A 319 10.14 25.12 -5.40
CA LEU A 319 9.91 26.42 -6.02
C LEU A 319 9.58 27.41 -4.91
N PHE A 320 10.44 28.40 -4.73
CA PHE A 320 10.24 29.47 -3.79
C PHE A 320 9.75 30.73 -4.51
N SER A 321 8.64 31.30 -4.03
CA SER A 321 8.23 32.64 -4.39
C SER A 321 8.79 33.60 -3.36
N HIS A 322 9.65 34.51 -3.76
CA HIS A 322 10.26 35.48 -2.86
C HIS A 322 10.21 36.90 -3.43
N ASP A 323 10.32 37.90 -2.57
CA ASP A 323 10.51 39.28 -3.00
C ASP A 323 11.86 39.42 -3.69
N SER A 324 11.93 40.19 -4.77
CA SER A 324 13.13 40.42 -5.59
C SER A 324 14.33 41.06 -4.82
N THR A 325 14.13 41.36 -3.55
CA THR A 325 15.16 41.91 -2.66
C THR A 325 16.10 40.87 -2.02
N ILE A 326 15.72 39.58 -2.06
CA ILE A 326 16.51 38.49 -1.46
C ILE A 326 17.39 37.83 -2.53
N SER A 327 18.67 37.74 -2.26
CA SER A 327 19.59 37.08 -3.19
C SER A 327 19.45 35.57 -3.22
N SER A 328 19.81 34.92 -4.34
CA SER A 328 19.80 33.46 -4.45
C SER A 328 20.72 32.78 -3.43
N GLU A 329 21.80 33.45 -2.96
CA GLU A 329 22.69 32.98 -1.91
C GLU A 329 22.00 32.94 -0.55
N GLU A 330 21.25 33.98 -0.22
CA GLU A 330 20.47 34.03 1.03
C GLU A 330 19.39 32.96 1.06
N ILE A 331 18.68 32.77 -0.06
CA ILE A 331 17.68 31.70 -0.20
C ILE A 331 18.34 30.35 0.01
N ALA A 332 19.47 30.07 -0.66
CA ALA A 332 20.19 28.82 -0.53
C ALA A 332 20.64 28.59 0.93
N SER A 333 21.06 29.61 1.65
CA SER A 333 21.49 29.49 3.06
C SER A 333 20.35 29.18 4.02
N ILE A 334 19.12 29.61 3.69
CA ILE A 334 17.93 29.38 4.52
C ILE A 334 17.36 27.98 4.32
N TYR A 335 17.32 27.49 3.07
CA TYR A 335 16.57 26.30 2.70
C TYR A 335 17.42 25.07 2.37
N ILE A 336 18.71 25.26 2.09
CA ILE A 336 19.61 24.15 1.76
C ILE A 336 20.52 23.90 2.95
N ASN A 337 20.19 22.91 3.75
CA ASN A 337 21.07 22.37 4.78
C ASN A 337 21.58 21.00 4.27
N PRO A 338 22.71 20.98 3.52
CA PRO A 338 23.20 19.73 2.98
C PRO A 338 23.58 18.80 4.13
N PRO A 339 23.23 17.50 4.08
CA PRO A 339 23.70 16.54 5.06
C PRO A 339 25.22 16.47 5.07
N ASP A 340 25.81 16.16 6.23
CA ASP A 340 27.25 16.02 6.39
C ASP A 340 27.87 15.13 5.31
N GLY A 341 28.87 15.64 4.60
CA GLY A 341 29.52 14.94 3.50
C GLY A 341 28.93 15.16 2.11
N ALA A 342 27.85 15.92 1.97
CA ALA A 342 27.28 16.26 0.67
C ALA A 342 28.08 17.37 -0.02
N THR A 343 28.29 17.24 -1.33
CA THR A 343 28.90 18.28 -2.16
C THR A 343 27.81 19.13 -2.78
N MET A 344 27.80 20.42 -2.47
CA MET A 344 26.94 21.39 -3.17
C MET A 344 27.57 21.83 -4.49
N THR A 345 26.86 21.65 -5.58
CA THR A 345 27.24 22.22 -6.86
C THR A 345 26.26 23.34 -7.21
N LYS A 346 26.75 24.59 -7.21
CA LYS A 346 25.95 25.75 -7.66
C LYS A 346 26.02 25.84 -9.18
N LYS A 347 24.84 25.83 -9.83
CA LYS A 347 24.70 26.16 -11.24
C LYS A 347 23.73 27.32 -11.37
N THR A 348 24.22 28.50 -11.69
CA THR A 348 23.39 29.67 -12.01
C THR A 348 23.03 29.56 -13.51
N LEU A 349 21.73 29.56 -13.82
CA LEU A 349 21.27 29.74 -15.18
C LEU A 349 21.11 31.25 -15.35
N ASP A 350 21.95 31.86 -16.18
CA ASP A 350 21.75 33.23 -16.61
C ASP A 350 20.44 33.31 -17.41
N SER A 351 19.58 34.26 -17.04
CA SER A 351 18.28 34.54 -17.62
C SER A 351 18.39 35.10 -19.06
#